data_097f14238ec091b88e0cdb4a766181fa
#
_entry.id   097f14238ec091b88e0cdb4a766181fa
#
_cell.length_a   1.000
_cell.length_b   1.000
_cell.length_c   1.000
_cell.angle_alpha   90.00
_cell.angle_beta   90.00
_cell.angle_gamma   90.00
#
_symmetry.space_group_name_H-M   'P 1'
#
loop_
_entity.id
_entity.type
_entity.pdbx_description
1 polymer ?
#
loop_
_entity_poly.entity_id
_entity_poly.type
_entity_poly.pdbx_seq_one_letter_code
_entity_poly.pdbx_strand_id
1 'polypeptide(L)'
;KDQGQEDRYVASGKEGEIFHNKFNYHGFRYIIISNLKSAPVKDDITAYLIHTDYLLASTFECSDPDLNKIHDMIFYTLRCLSLGGDLVDCPQIERLGYGGDGNASTLTAQTMFDLAPLYSNWLQAWADCVRDDGGMPHTAPNPYPAGGGPYWCGFIITASWKTFVNYGDIRVLEKYYPVMQKWLGYVERYSPDGLLEPWPETDYRGWYLGDWAVPEGTDQTDKSSVSLVNNCFISVCYETMRKIAGVLGKVADAEKFSIKNDEMRKLIQSQLFDP
;
A
#
# COMPACT_ATOMS: atom_id res chain seq x y z
N LYS A 1 -18.26 -0.20 -16.65
CA LYS A 1 -17.49 -1.39 -17.09
C LYS A 1 -17.84 -2.52 -16.16
N ASP A 2 -18.22 -3.66 -16.73
CA ASP A 2 -18.36 -4.91 -15.99
C ASP A 2 -16.98 -5.31 -15.46
N GLN A 3 -16.82 -5.40 -14.15
CA GLN A 3 -15.55 -5.74 -13.49
C GLN A 3 -15.47 -7.24 -13.19
N GLY A 4 -16.31 -8.06 -13.85
CA GLY A 4 -16.29 -9.52 -13.66
C GLY A 4 -16.86 -9.98 -12.32
N GLN A 5 -17.64 -9.16 -11.64
CA GLN A 5 -18.34 -9.55 -10.40
C GLN A 5 -19.64 -10.31 -10.73
N GLU A 6 -19.50 -11.40 -11.45
CA GLU A 6 -20.61 -12.28 -11.83
C GLU A 6 -20.31 -13.72 -11.41
N ASP A 7 -21.23 -14.34 -10.72
CA ASP A 7 -21.20 -15.76 -10.40
C ASP A 7 -22.33 -16.48 -11.10
N ARG A 8 -22.09 -17.72 -11.49
CA ARG A 8 -23.09 -18.59 -12.12
C ARG A 8 -23.25 -19.87 -11.32
N TYR A 9 -24.48 -20.16 -10.96
CA TYR A 9 -24.84 -21.38 -10.28
C TYR A 9 -25.87 -22.18 -11.08
N VAL A 10 -25.59 -23.46 -11.26
CA VAL A 10 -26.54 -24.39 -11.90
C VAL A 10 -27.14 -25.27 -10.81
N ALA A 11 -28.40 -25.00 -10.50
CA ALA A 11 -29.14 -25.76 -9.49
C ALA A 11 -29.30 -27.21 -9.92
N SER A 12 -29.20 -28.17 -8.98
CA SER A 12 -29.43 -29.58 -9.20
C SER A 12 -30.94 -29.94 -9.19
N GLY A 13 -31.77 -28.99 -8.79
CA GLY A 13 -33.21 -29.16 -8.67
C GLY A 13 -33.65 -29.78 -7.35
N LYS A 14 -32.80 -29.87 -6.37
CA LYS A 14 -33.13 -30.33 -5.02
C LYS A 14 -33.61 -29.16 -4.18
N GLU A 15 -34.56 -29.44 -3.28
CA GLU A 15 -35.02 -28.45 -2.31
C GLU A 15 -33.93 -28.15 -1.27
N GLY A 16 -33.83 -26.88 -0.87
CA GLY A 16 -32.90 -26.45 0.17
C GLY A 16 -31.44 -26.30 -0.30
N GLU A 17 -31.19 -26.21 -1.61
CA GLU A 17 -29.83 -25.90 -2.11
C GLU A 17 -29.37 -24.52 -1.66
N ILE A 18 -28.12 -24.46 -1.16
CA ILE A 18 -27.46 -23.23 -0.77
C ILE A 18 -26.25 -23.03 -1.67
N PHE A 19 -26.14 -21.86 -2.27
CA PHE A 19 -24.95 -21.42 -3.01
C PHE A 19 -24.19 -20.36 -2.23
N HIS A 20 -22.88 -20.52 -2.15
CA HIS A 20 -21.95 -19.47 -1.71
C HIS A 20 -20.61 -19.65 -2.42
N ASN A 21 -19.91 -18.55 -2.67
CA ASN A 21 -18.55 -18.59 -3.19
C ASN A 21 -17.60 -19.22 -2.17
N LYS A 22 -16.66 -20.04 -2.66
CA LYS A 22 -15.66 -20.68 -1.80
C LYS A 22 -14.30 -19.98 -1.88
N PHE A 23 -13.92 -19.50 -3.08
CA PHE A 23 -12.60 -18.99 -3.38
C PHE A 23 -12.64 -17.60 -4.03
N ASN A 24 -13.79 -16.97 -4.05
CA ASN A 24 -13.98 -15.65 -4.59
C ASN A 24 -14.84 -14.81 -3.65
N TYR A 25 -14.70 -13.49 -3.72
CA TYR A 25 -15.50 -12.52 -2.99
C TYR A 25 -15.78 -11.31 -3.87
N HIS A 26 -16.75 -10.50 -3.52
CA HIS A 26 -17.15 -9.33 -4.27
C HIS A 26 -17.29 -8.10 -3.35
N GLY A 27 -16.92 -6.92 -3.86
CA GLY A 27 -17.27 -5.65 -3.26
C GLY A 27 -18.53 -5.10 -3.94
N PHE A 28 -19.63 -4.94 -3.21
CA PHE A 28 -20.92 -4.56 -3.80
C PHE A 28 -21.79 -3.73 -2.85
N ARG A 29 -22.71 -2.98 -3.43
CA ARG A 29 -23.86 -2.36 -2.73
C ARG A 29 -25.18 -3.02 -3.09
N TYR A 30 -25.28 -3.61 -4.28
CA TYR A 30 -26.49 -4.21 -4.83
C TYR A 30 -26.16 -5.59 -5.37
N ILE A 31 -27.11 -6.50 -5.26
CA ILE A 31 -27.06 -7.86 -5.80
C ILE A 31 -28.18 -7.97 -6.82
N ILE A 32 -27.86 -8.38 -8.03
CA ILE A 32 -28.83 -8.71 -9.08
C ILE A 32 -28.84 -10.21 -9.25
N ILE A 33 -29.98 -10.82 -9.06
CA ILE A 33 -30.17 -12.25 -9.25
C ILE A 33 -31.12 -12.46 -10.43
N SER A 34 -30.72 -13.26 -11.40
CA SER A 34 -31.52 -13.55 -12.59
C SER A 34 -31.82 -15.04 -12.74
N ASN A 35 -32.79 -15.36 -13.61
CA ASN A 35 -33.19 -16.73 -13.96
C ASN A 35 -33.78 -17.53 -12.81
N LEU A 36 -34.34 -16.90 -11.78
CA LEU A 36 -35.08 -17.54 -10.74
C LEU A 36 -36.53 -17.81 -11.21
N LYS A 37 -37.14 -18.87 -10.72
CA LYS A 37 -38.56 -19.19 -10.96
C LYS A 37 -39.52 -18.25 -10.23
N SER A 38 -39.09 -17.74 -9.08
CA SER A 38 -39.80 -16.77 -8.25
C SER A 38 -38.83 -15.77 -7.64
N ALA A 39 -39.30 -14.57 -7.31
CA ALA A 39 -38.50 -13.59 -6.60
C ALA A 39 -38.09 -14.11 -5.21
N PRO A 40 -36.81 -13.98 -4.80
CA PRO A 40 -36.37 -14.39 -3.47
C PRO A 40 -36.96 -13.43 -2.41
N VAL A 41 -37.16 -13.93 -1.21
CA VAL A 41 -37.44 -13.13 -0.03
C VAL A 41 -36.10 -12.70 0.63
N LYS A 42 -36.16 -11.71 1.51
CA LYS A 42 -34.95 -11.15 2.16
C LYS A 42 -34.14 -12.23 2.89
N ASP A 43 -34.80 -13.19 3.52
CA ASP A 43 -34.16 -14.24 4.31
C ASP A 43 -33.48 -15.32 3.47
N ASP A 44 -33.75 -15.34 2.16
CA ASP A 44 -33.04 -16.23 1.22
C ASP A 44 -31.63 -15.73 0.87
N ILE A 45 -31.27 -14.51 1.27
CA ILE A 45 -30.01 -13.88 0.90
C ILE A 45 -29.25 -13.46 2.16
N THR A 46 -28.03 -13.99 2.34
CA THR A 46 -27.14 -13.63 3.43
C THR A 46 -25.84 -13.07 2.88
N ALA A 47 -25.43 -11.89 3.35
CA ALA A 47 -24.14 -11.31 3.06
C ALA A 47 -23.16 -11.57 4.21
N TYR A 48 -21.92 -11.93 3.87
CA TYR A 48 -20.84 -12.13 4.83
C TYR A 48 -19.76 -11.10 4.57
N LEU A 49 -19.32 -10.39 5.62
CA LEU A 49 -18.10 -9.61 5.57
C LEU A 49 -16.91 -10.54 5.83
N ILE A 50 -16.00 -10.58 4.87
CA ILE A 50 -14.77 -11.40 4.96
C ILE A 50 -13.58 -10.45 5.11
N HIS A 51 -12.76 -10.67 6.11
CA HIS A 51 -11.54 -9.92 6.35
C HIS A 51 -10.52 -10.77 7.13
N THR A 52 -9.26 -10.33 7.14
CA THR A 52 -8.24 -10.91 8.02
C THR A 52 -8.67 -10.78 9.48
N ASP A 53 -8.54 -11.83 10.27
CA ASP A 53 -8.83 -11.81 11.71
C ASP A 53 -7.71 -11.12 12.46
N TYR A 54 -8.03 -10.01 13.14
CA TYR A 54 -7.11 -9.22 13.94
C TYR A 54 -7.84 -8.57 15.14
N LEU A 55 -7.09 -8.30 16.18
CA LEU A 55 -7.57 -7.65 17.37
C LEU A 55 -7.66 -6.13 17.17
N LEU A 56 -8.49 -5.47 17.97
CA LEU A 56 -8.50 -4.01 18.07
C LEU A 56 -7.27 -3.53 18.85
N ALA A 57 -6.58 -2.52 18.33
CA ALA A 57 -5.49 -1.85 19.03
C ALA A 57 -5.99 -0.63 19.83
N SER A 58 -7.06 0.01 19.37
CA SER A 58 -7.63 1.16 20.02
C SER A 58 -9.15 1.27 19.84
N THR A 59 -9.75 2.14 20.61
CA THR A 59 -11.15 2.58 20.49
C THR A 59 -11.20 4.09 20.47
N PHE A 60 -12.19 4.65 19.78
CA PHE A 60 -12.40 6.08 19.72
C PHE A 60 -13.86 6.42 19.97
N GLU A 61 -14.11 7.37 20.86
CA GLU A 61 -15.42 7.95 21.09
C GLU A 61 -15.24 9.41 21.51
N CYS A 62 -16.06 10.30 21.00
CA CYS A 62 -16.09 11.70 21.39
C CYS A 62 -17.52 12.24 21.37
N SER A 63 -17.71 13.48 21.88
CA SER A 63 -19.01 14.14 21.94
C SER A 63 -19.55 14.59 20.57
N ASP A 64 -18.72 14.61 19.54
CA ASP A 64 -19.13 14.97 18.18
C ASP A 64 -19.57 13.71 17.41
N PRO A 65 -20.86 13.59 17.06
CA PRO A 65 -21.37 12.41 16.38
C PRO A 65 -20.84 12.25 14.94
N ASP A 66 -20.41 13.31 14.28
CA ASP A 66 -19.88 13.20 12.91
C ASP A 66 -18.44 12.69 12.91
N LEU A 67 -17.63 13.05 13.91
CA LEU A 67 -16.31 12.43 14.09
C LEU A 67 -16.41 10.93 14.42
N ASN A 68 -17.38 10.53 15.24
CA ASN A 68 -17.62 9.11 15.51
C ASN A 68 -18.02 8.35 14.24
N LYS A 69 -18.89 8.93 13.40
CA LYS A 69 -19.24 8.32 12.09
C LYS A 69 -18.06 8.23 11.13
N ILE A 70 -17.20 9.25 11.10
CA ILE A 70 -15.97 9.22 10.27
C ILE A 70 -15.06 8.07 10.73
N HIS A 71 -14.86 7.95 12.05
CA HIS A 71 -14.10 6.82 12.60
C HIS A 71 -14.70 5.47 12.19
N ASP A 72 -16.01 5.28 12.31
CA ASP A 72 -16.68 4.03 11.95
C ASP A 72 -16.59 3.72 10.45
N MET A 73 -16.64 4.75 9.58
CA MET A 73 -16.45 4.57 8.15
C MET A 73 -15.01 4.11 7.83
N ILE A 74 -14.00 4.71 8.45
CA ILE A 74 -12.60 4.32 8.27
C ILE A 74 -12.37 2.90 8.77
N PHE A 75 -12.89 2.59 9.94
CA PHE A 75 -12.83 1.27 10.56
C PHE A 75 -13.43 0.18 9.64
N TYR A 76 -14.63 0.43 9.12
CA TYR A 76 -15.29 -0.48 8.19
C TYR A 76 -14.53 -0.62 6.88
N THR A 77 -14.02 0.48 6.34
CA THR A 77 -13.21 0.48 5.11
C THR A 77 -11.97 -0.38 5.25
N LEU A 78 -11.19 -0.20 6.31
CA LEU A 78 -9.99 -1.01 6.55
C LEU A 78 -10.30 -2.51 6.66
N ARG A 79 -11.42 -2.88 7.27
CA ARG A 79 -11.86 -4.29 7.30
C ARG A 79 -12.18 -4.81 5.90
N CYS A 80 -12.86 -4.02 5.07
CA CYS A 80 -13.16 -4.41 3.69
C CYS A 80 -11.91 -4.58 2.82
N LEU A 81 -10.82 -3.86 3.15
CA LEU A 81 -9.57 -3.88 2.39
C LEU A 81 -8.58 -4.95 2.87
N SER A 82 -8.81 -5.58 4.03
CA SER A 82 -7.85 -6.50 4.64
C SER A 82 -8.26 -7.96 4.44
N LEU A 83 -7.81 -8.53 3.35
CA LEU A 83 -8.00 -9.96 3.07
C LEU A 83 -6.73 -10.52 2.39
N GLY A 84 -6.29 -11.68 2.83
CA GLY A 84 -5.15 -12.36 2.22
C GLY A 84 -3.78 -12.04 2.83
N GLY A 85 -3.71 -11.19 3.85
CA GLY A 85 -2.46 -10.88 4.57
C GLY A 85 -1.78 -9.60 4.12
N ASP A 86 -2.50 -8.74 3.41
CA ASP A 86 -2.13 -7.38 3.01
C ASP A 86 -3.35 -6.45 3.08
N LEU A 87 -3.13 -5.18 2.80
CA LEU A 87 -4.20 -4.22 2.56
C LEU A 87 -4.24 -3.93 1.07
N VAL A 88 -5.40 -4.19 0.46
CA VAL A 88 -5.62 -3.92 -0.96
C VAL A 88 -6.13 -2.50 -1.18
N ASP A 89 -5.96 -1.99 -2.39
CA ASP A 89 -6.48 -0.68 -2.83
C ASP A 89 -8.01 -0.63 -2.83
N CYS A 90 -8.64 -1.65 -3.41
CA CYS A 90 -10.10 -1.75 -3.53
C CYS A 90 -10.55 -3.21 -3.60
N PRO A 91 -11.66 -3.57 -2.91
CA PRO A 91 -12.11 -4.97 -2.87
C PRO A 91 -12.89 -5.41 -4.11
N GLN A 92 -13.29 -4.46 -4.98
CA GLN A 92 -14.17 -4.73 -6.12
C GLN A 92 -13.48 -4.76 -7.48
N ILE A 93 -12.27 -4.19 -7.62
CA ILE A 93 -11.57 -4.07 -8.93
C ILE A 93 -10.24 -4.81 -8.91
N GLU A 94 -9.17 -4.14 -8.48
CA GLU A 94 -7.80 -4.62 -8.67
C GLU A 94 -7.38 -5.61 -7.59
N ARG A 95 -7.71 -5.33 -6.34
CA ARG A 95 -7.40 -6.18 -5.17
C ARG A 95 -5.91 -6.44 -5.00
N LEU A 96 -5.11 -5.39 -5.14
CA LEU A 96 -3.66 -5.46 -5.08
C LEU A 96 -3.12 -4.65 -3.90
N GLY A 97 -2.07 -5.16 -3.27
CA GLY A 97 -1.38 -4.49 -2.17
C GLY A 97 -0.46 -3.38 -2.66
N TYR A 98 -1.02 -2.25 -3.10
CA TYR A 98 -0.25 -1.10 -3.57
C TYR A 98 0.52 -0.41 -2.44
N GLY A 99 1.81 -0.13 -2.70
CA GLY A 99 2.68 0.54 -1.73
C GLY A 99 2.27 1.99 -1.44
N GLY A 100 1.69 2.69 -2.42
CA GLY A 100 1.15 4.04 -2.24
C GLY A 100 -0.01 4.07 -1.24
N ASP A 101 -0.99 3.20 -1.44
CA ASP A 101 -2.12 2.99 -0.53
C ASP A 101 -1.66 2.56 0.86
N GLY A 102 -0.66 1.65 0.89
CA GLY A 102 0.00 1.25 2.12
C GLY A 102 0.66 2.42 2.86
N ASN A 103 1.38 3.29 2.15
CA ASN A 103 2.00 4.47 2.75
C ASN A 103 0.98 5.43 3.36
N ALA A 104 -0.14 5.64 2.68
CA ALA A 104 -1.21 6.52 3.15
C ALA A 104 -1.96 5.90 4.35
N SER A 105 -2.20 4.61 4.37
CA SER A 105 -3.08 3.94 5.34
C SER A 105 -2.36 3.33 6.56
N THR A 106 -1.06 3.00 6.48
CA THR A 106 -0.33 2.23 7.51
C THR A 106 -0.51 2.79 8.92
N LEU A 107 -0.36 4.09 9.12
CA LEU A 107 -0.44 4.68 10.46
C LEU A 107 -1.84 4.53 11.04
N THR A 108 -2.87 4.84 10.26
CA THR A 108 -4.28 4.71 10.66
C THR A 108 -4.62 3.25 10.95
N ALA A 109 -4.24 2.34 10.04
CA ALA A 109 -4.52 0.92 10.17
C ALA A 109 -3.89 0.32 11.44
N GLN A 110 -2.61 0.58 11.70
CA GLN A 110 -1.91 0.10 12.90
C GLN A 110 -2.35 0.79 14.20
N THR A 111 -2.98 1.97 14.11
CA THR A 111 -3.56 2.62 15.29
C THR A 111 -4.89 1.98 15.66
N MET A 112 -5.69 1.58 14.68
CA MET A 112 -7.01 0.99 14.90
C MET A 112 -6.95 -0.49 15.24
N PHE A 113 -6.03 -1.23 14.63
CA PHE A 113 -5.95 -2.69 14.72
C PHE A 113 -4.54 -3.18 15.06
N ASP A 114 -4.45 -4.30 15.76
CA ASP A 114 -3.19 -5.01 15.95
C ASP A 114 -2.84 -5.76 14.65
N LEU A 115 -2.08 -5.10 13.81
CA LEU A 115 -1.69 -5.60 12.49
C LEU A 115 -0.24 -6.08 12.41
N ALA A 116 0.43 -6.34 13.54
CA ALA A 116 1.80 -6.83 13.55
C ALA A 116 1.97 -8.10 12.68
N PRO A 117 1.08 -9.12 12.76
CA PRO A 117 1.17 -10.30 11.89
C PRO A 117 0.95 -9.98 10.41
N LEU A 118 -0.02 -9.10 10.09
CA LEU A 118 -0.32 -8.70 8.71
C LEU A 118 0.89 -7.99 8.09
N TYR A 119 1.47 -7.00 8.78
CA TYR A 119 2.64 -6.28 8.27
C TYR A 119 3.88 -7.16 8.20
N SER A 120 4.04 -8.13 9.11
CA SER A 120 5.11 -9.12 9.01
C SER A 120 5.01 -9.95 7.72
N ASN A 121 3.80 -10.36 7.34
CA ASN A 121 3.53 -11.07 6.10
C ASN A 121 3.71 -10.15 4.87
N TRP A 122 3.12 -8.98 4.90
CA TRP A 122 3.14 -8.05 3.75
C TRP A 122 4.55 -7.54 3.44
N LEU A 123 5.34 -7.19 4.47
CA LEU A 123 6.74 -6.80 4.29
C LEU A 123 7.60 -7.95 3.75
N GLN A 124 7.27 -9.21 4.08
CA GLN A 124 7.92 -10.36 3.45
C GLN A 124 7.58 -10.44 1.95
N ALA A 125 6.31 -10.26 1.57
CA ALA A 125 5.93 -10.23 0.17
C ALA A 125 6.66 -9.12 -0.61
N TRP A 126 6.87 -7.94 -0.01
CA TRP A 126 7.68 -6.87 -0.59
C TRP A 126 9.15 -7.29 -0.77
N ALA A 127 9.73 -7.94 0.24
CA ALA A 127 11.11 -8.43 0.15
C ALA A 127 11.27 -9.51 -0.93
N ASP A 128 10.27 -10.37 -1.11
CA ASP A 128 10.27 -11.43 -2.11
C ASP A 128 10.12 -10.89 -3.55
N CYS A 129 9.57 -9.68 -3.72
CA CYS A 129 9.38 -9.03 -5.00
C CYS A 129 10.58 -8.21 -5.47
N VAL A 130 11.63 -8.02 -4.64
CA VAL A 130 12.81 -7.25 -5.06
C VAL A 130 13.58 -7.98 -6.17
N ARG A 131 13.87 -7.28 -7.26
CA ARG A 131 14.65 -7.83 -8.37
C ARG A 131 16.13 -7.94 -8.02
N ASP A 132 16.88 -8.68 -8.84
CA ASP A 132 18.32 -8.84 -8.65
C ASP A 132 19.09 -7.51 -8.73
N ASP A 133 18.64 -6.59 -9.56
CA ASP A 133 19.19 -5.24 -9.70
C ASP A 133 18.74 -4.27 -8.62
N GLY A 134 17.81 -4.65 -7.75
CA GLY A 134 17.26 -3.85 -6.67
C GLY A 134 15.96 -3.11 -7.00
N GLY A 135 15.48 -3.18 -8.25
CA GLY A 135 14.20 -2.61 -8.62
C GLY A 135 13.04 -3.24 -7.85
N MET A 136 12.01 -2.46 -7.56
CA MET A 136 10.80 -2.92 -6.87
C MET A 136 9.55 -2.61 -7.68
N PRO A 137 8.52 -3.47 -7.61
CA PRO A 137 7.22 -3.20 -8.19
C PRO A 137 6.44 -2.18 -7.38
N HIS A 138 5.27 -1.79 -7.86
CA HIS A 138 4.35 -0.89 -7.13
C HIS A 138 3.37 -1.62 -6.23
N THR A 139 3.28 -2.96 -6.34
CA THR A 139 2.43 -3.83 -5.50
C THR A 139 3.23 -5.00 -4.94
N ALA A 140 2.82 -5.53 -3.81
CA ALA A 140 3.25 -6.83 -3.32
C ALA A 140 2.10 -7.54 -2.59
N PRO A 141 1.80 -8.81 -2.98
CA PRO A 141 2.41 -9.56 -4.07
C PRO A 141 2.27 -8.89 -5.44
N ASN A 142 3.18 -9.20 -6.37
CA ASN A 142 3.19 -8.59 -7.68
C ASN A 142 2.80 -9.61 -8.76
N PRO A 143 1.57 -9.55 -9.31
CA PRO A 143 1.08 -10.53 -10.27
C PRO A 143 1.63 -10.32 -11.70
N TYR A 144 2.18 -9.14 -11.99
CA TYR A 144 2.76 -8.80 -13.29
C TYR A 144 3.87 -7.75 -13.12
N PRO A 145 4.87 -7.71 -14.01
CA PRO A 145 5.98 -6.77 -13.90
C PRO A 145 5.50 -5.35 -14.17
N ALA A 146 5.32 -4.57 -13.11
CA ALA A 146 5.00 -3.16 -13.19
C ALA A 146 5.57 -2.43 -11.97
N GLY A 147 6.12 -1.25 -12.18
CA GLY A 147 6.65 -0.39 -11.14
C GLY A 147 5.91 0.94 -11.09
N GLY A 148 5.92 1.56 -9.94
CA GLY A 148 5.40 2.90 -9.72
C GLY A 148 6.52 3.89 -9.41
N GLY A 149 6.15 5.09 -9.04
CA GLY A 149 7.09 6.04 -8.45
C GLY A 149 7.60 5.55 -7.08
N PRO A 150 8.63 6.19 -6.55
CA PRO A 150 9.21 5.84 -5.25
C PRO A 150 8.22 5.74 -4.10
N TYR A 151 7.15 6.52 -4.11
CA TYR A 151 6.11 6.49 -3.09
C TYR A 151 5.46 5.10 -2.95
N TRP A 152 5.36 4.35 -4.05
CA TRP A 152 4.92 2.94 -4.04
C TRP A 152 6.05 1.99 -3.69
N CYS A 153 7.17 2.10 -4.43
CA CYS A 153 8.27 1.13 -4.33
C CYS A 153 9.03 1.22 -3.00
N GLY A 154 9.12 2.40 -2.39
CA GLY A 154 9.79 2.62 -1.11
C GLY A 154 8.97 2.26 0.14
N PHE A 155 7.78 1.72 -0.04
CA PHE A 155 6.90 1.32 1.06
C PHE A 155 7.59 0.42 2.10
N ILE A 156 8.48 -0.48 1.66
CA ILE A 156 9.20 -1.36 2.58
C ILE A 156 10.02 -0.60 3.63
N ILE A 157 10.57 0.57 3.30
CA ILE A 157 11.32 1.40 4.25
C ILE A 157 10.38 2.06 5.26
N THR A 158 9.37 2.76 4.77
CA THR A 158 8.46 3.54 5.60
C THR A 158 7.55 2.68 6.45
N ALA A 159 7.03 1.58 5.89
CA ALA A 159 6.18 0.65 6.62
C ALA A 159 6.96 -0.12 7.70
N SER A 160 8.19 -0.57 7.40
CA SER A 160 9.03 -1.22 8.43
C SER A 160 9.33 -0.29 9.60
N TRP A 161 9.64 0.98 9.31
CA TRP A 161 9.85 1.97 10.36
C TRP A 161 8.59 2.23 11.19
N LYS A 162 7.44 2.47 10.54
CA LYS A 162 6.17 2.67 11.23
C LYS A 162 5.79 1.47 12.10
N THR A 163 5.98 0.24 11.58
CA THR A 163 5.74 -1.00 12.31
C THR A 163 6.66 -1.13 13.53
N PHE A 164 7.95 -0.84 13.38
CA PHE A 164 8.87 -0.81 14.52
C PHE A 164 8.46 0.22 15.57
N VAL A 165 8.13 1.44 15.16
CA VAL A 165 7.71 2.50 16.11
C VAL A 165 6.46 2.10 16.87
N ASN A 166 5.51 1.43 16.21
CA ASN A 166 4.25 1.05 16.81
C ASN A 166 4.35 -0.18 17.74
N TYR A 167 5.16 -1.18 17.36
CA TYR A 167 5.24 -2.47 18.08
C TYR A 167 6.54 -2.70 18.87
N GLY A 168 7.57 -1.90 18.65
CA GLY A 168 8.87 -2.04 19.31
C GLY A 168 9.70 -3.24 18.86
N ASP A 169 9.28 -3.98 17.82
CA ASP A 169 9.97 -5.17 17.35
C ASP A 169 11.11 -4.81 16.39
N ILE A 170 12.35 -4.80 16.90
CA ILE A 170 13.55 -4.50 16.13
C ILE A 170 13.82 -5.50 15.00
N ARG A 171 13.32 -6.74 15.12
CA ARG A 171 13.55 -7.81 14.12
C ARG A 171 13.03 -7.44 12.74
N VAL A 172 11.98 -6.62 12.65
CA VAL A 172 11.46 -6.12 11.37
C VAL A 172 12.50 -5.25 10.66
N LEU A 173 13.23 -4.43 11.40
CA LEU A 173 14.28 -3.59 10.84
C LEU A 173 15.49 -4.42 10.43
N GLU A 174 15.97 -5.32 11.31
CA GLU A 174 17.12 -6.20 11.04
C GLU A 174 16.90 -7.04 9.79
N LYS A 175 15.71 -7.65 9.67
CA LYS A 175 15.36 -8.56 8.59
C LYS A 175 15.33 -7.87 7.22
N TYR A 176 14.74 -6.68 7.14
CA TYR A 176 14.51 -6.01 5.85
C TYR A 176 15.55 -4.94 5.50
N TYR A 177 16.49 -4.63 6.41
CA TYR A 177 17.54 -3.65 6.16
C TYR A 177 18.34 -3.90 4.87
N PRO A 178 18.80 -5.13 4.56
CA PRO A 178 19.53 -5.39 3.32
C PRO A 178 18.69 -5.11 2.06
N VAL A 179 17.40 -5.43 2.10
CA VAL A 179 16.48 -5.18 0.97
C VAL A 179 16.27 -3.68 0.75
N MET A 180 16.09 -2.92 1.83
CA MET A 180 15.98 -1.47 1.80
C MET A 180 17.24 -0.81 1.19
N GLN A 181 18.42 -1.27 1.60
CA GLN A 181 19.69 -0.80 1.03
C GLN A 181 19.81 -1.15 -0.46
N LYS A 182 19.40 -2.35 -0.84
CA LYS A 182 19.43 -2.81 -2.22
C LYS A 182 18.56 -1.94 -3.13
N TRP A 183 17.34 -1.61 -2.67
CA TRP A 183 16.45 -0.72 -3.40
C TRP A 183 16.99 0.71 -3.49
N LEU A 184 17.53 1.27 -2.40
CA LEU A 184 18.17 2.60 -2.46
C LEU A 184 19.40 2.62 -3.39
N GLY A 185 20.14 1.52 -3.49
CA GLY A 185 21.20 1.38 -4.48
C GLY A 185 20.69 1.40 -5.94
N TYR A 186 19.48 0.88 -6.17
CA TYR A 186 18.79 1.02 -7.45
C TYR A 186 18.38 2.47 -7.72
N VAL A 187 17.80 3.16 -6.74
CA VAL A 187 17.47 4.60 -6.82
C VAL A 187 18.69 5.43 -7.15
N GLU A 188 19.80 5.23 -6.43
CA GLU A 188 21.07 5.96 -6.65
C GLU A 188 21.62 5.79 -8.07
N ARG A 189 21.46 4.63 -8.67
CA ARG A 189 21.89 4.35 -10.03
C ARG A 189 21.15 5.22 -11.07
N TYR A 190 19.89 5.56 -10.79
CA TYR A 190 19.07 6.40 -11.66
C TYR A 190 18.92 7.83 -11.15
N SER A 191 19.88 8.27 -10.35
CA SER A 191 20.00 9.65 -9.84
C SER A 191 21.37 10.24 -10.23
N PRO A 192 21.68 10.36 -11.54
CA PRO A 192 23.04 10.71 -12.00
C PRO A 192 23.51 12.09 -11.48
N ASP A 193 22.59 13.06 -11.41
CA ASP A 193 22.84 14.41 -10.93
C ASP A 193 22.31 14.64 -9.51
N GLY A 194 22.06 13.54 -8.76
CA GLY A 194 21.56 13.53 -7.40
C GLY A 194 20.05 13.61 -7.28
N LEU A 195 19.31 13.95 -8.33
CA LEU A 195 17.85 13.84 -8.40
C LEU A 195 17.46 12.57 -9.18
N LEU A 196 16.47 11.87 -8.67
CA LEU A 196 15.96 10.65 -9.29
C LEU A 196 15.23 10.98 -10.59
N GLU A 197 15.61 10.25 -11.64
CA GLU A 197 14.92 10.23 -12.94
C GLU A 197 13.97 9.03 -13.07
N PRO A 198 12.99 9.06 -14.02
CA PRO A 198 12.13 7.93 -14.29
C PRO A 198 12.90 6.65 -14.61
N TRP A 199 12.34 5.52 -14.14
CA TRP A 199 12.93 4.21 -14.39
C TRP A 199 13.14 3.95 -15.89
N PRO A 200 14.24 3.29 -16.29
CA PRO A 200 14.55 3.05 -17.71
C PRO A 200 13.64 2.00 -18.34
N GLU A 201 13.18 1.01 -17.57
CA GLU A 201 12.37 -0.10 -18.06
C GLU A 201 10.96 0.36 -18.42
N THR A 202 10.47 -0.04 -19.60
CA THR A 202 9.17 0.39 -20.13
C THR A 202 8.02 0.06 -19.17
N ASP A 203 8.00 -1.16 -18.63
CA ASP A 203 6.95 -1.63 -17.71
C ASP A 203 6.94 -0.84 -16.40
N TYR A 204 8.10 -0.42 -15.92
CA TYR A 204 8.23 0.36 -14.69
C TYR A 204 8.02 1.86 -14.93
N ARG A 205 8.42 2.38 -16.08
CA ARG A 205 8.23 3.80 -16.44
C ARG A 205 6.77 4.15 -16.65
N GLY A 206 5.96 3.24 -17.19
CA GLY A 206 4.55 3.50 -17.48
C GLY A 206 3.74 3.92 -16.26
N TRP A 207 4.19 3.55 -15.04
CA TRP A 207 3.57 3.89 -13.77
C TRP A 207 4.48 4.71 -12.85
N TYR A 208 5.47 5.39 -13.42
CA TYR A 208 6.31 6.32 -12.68
C TYR A 208 5.55 7.63 -12.46
N LEU A 209 4.69 7.63 -11.44
CA LEU A 209 3.82 8.74 -11.09
C LEU A 209 4.38 9.53 -9.91
N GLY A 210 4.00 10.80 -9.83
CA GLY A 210 4.14 11.60 -8.63
C GLY A 210 2.98 11.33 -7.66
N ASP A 211 2.02 12.24 -7.61
CA ASP A 211 0.76 12.01 -6.91
C ASP A 211 -0.22 11.23 -7.81
N TRP A 212 -1.03 10.36 -7.20
CA TRP A 212 -2.06 9.63 -7.94
C TRP A 212 -3.35 10.44 -8.11
N ALA A 213 -3.74 11.16 -7.07
CA ALA A 213 -4.99 11.90 -7.00
C ALA A 213 -4.71 13.40 -6.85
N VAL A 214 -4.22 14.02 -7.91
CA VAL A 214 -3.96 15.47 -7.94
C VAL A 214 -5.26 16.26 -7.90
N PRO A 215 -5.27 17.51 -7.40
CA PRO A 215 -6.43 18.39 -7.44
C PRO A 215 -6.97 18.59 -8.87
N GLU A 216 -8.28 18.82 -8.98
CA GLU A 216 -8.92 19.08 -10.27
C GLU A 216 -8.23 20.22 -11.01
N GLY A 217 -7.97 20.02 -12.32
CA GLY A 217 -7.26 20.97 -13.17
C GLY A 217 -5.74 20.85 -13.15
N THR A 218 -5.17 19.92 -12.37
CA THR A 218 -3.75 19.62 -12.33
C THR A 218 -3.46 18.37 -13.16
N ASP A 219 -2.33 18.35 -13.86
CA ASP A 219 -1.88 17.17 -14.64
C ASP A 219 -0.98 16.27 -13.78
N GLN A 220 -1.46 15.09 -13.43
CA GLN A 220 -0.68 14.09 -12.67
C GLN A 220 0.55 13.56 -13.42
N THR A 221 0.66 13.82 -14.72
CA THR A 221 1.79 13.43 -15.55
C THR A 221 2.77 14.59 -15.80
N ASP A 222 2.52 15.75 -15.21
CA ASP A 222 3.43 16.89 -15.30
C ASP A 222 4.80 16.52 -14.73
N LYS A 223 5.84 16.65 -15.55
CA LYS A 223 7.18 16.18 -15.23
C LYS A 223 7.80 16.90 -14.02
N SER A 224 7.50 18.17 -13.84
CA SER A 224 8.03 18.94 -12.71
C SER A 224 7.38 18.48 -11.41
N SER A 225 6.07 18.31 -11.38
CA SER A 225 5.31 17.79 -10.26
C SER A 225 5.73 16.35 -9.90
N VAL A 226 5.84 15.47 -10.91
CA VAL A 226 6.29 14.09 -10.74
C VAL A 226 7.70 14.03 -10.15
N SER A 227 8.63 14.85 -10.65
CA SER A 227 10.01 14.93 -10.14
C SER A 227 10.03 15.42 -8.70
N LEU A 228 9.30 16.49 -8.38
CA LEU A 228 9.24 17.05 -7.03
C LEU A 228 8.73 16.03 -6.01
N VAL A 229 7.56 15.42 -6.27
CA VAL A 229 6.93 14.45 -5.35
C VAL A 229 7.85 13.26 -5.11
N ASN A 230 8.42 12.69 -6.17
CA ASN A 230 9.28 11.51 -6.05
C ASN A 230 10.58 11.80 -5.30
N ASN A 231 11.25 12.92 -5.59
CA ASN A 231 12.49 13.29 -4.91
C ASN A 231 12.25 13.69 -3.45
N CYS A 232 11.15 14.36 -3.14
CA CYS A 232 10.73 14.59 -1.76
C CYS A 232 10.53 13.27 -0.99
N PHE A 233 9.93 12.26 -1.63
CA PHE A 233 9.75 10.97 -0.98
C PHE A 233 11.08 10.21 -0.79
N ILE A 234 12.03 10.31 -1.72
CA ILE A 234 13.38 9.75 -1.52
C ILE A 234 14.09 10.42 -0.33
N SER A 235 13.93 11.73 -0.15
CA SER A 235 14.43 12.44 1.05
C SER A 235 13.82 11.84 2.33
N VAL A 236 12.52 11.54 2.33
CA VAL A 236 11.84 10.82 3.45
C VAL A 236 12.45 9.43 3.65
N CYS A 237 12.76 8.71 2.58
CA CYS A 237 13.40 7.39 2.67
C CYS A 237 14.80 7.48 3.28
N TYR A 238 15.63 8.42 2.87
CA TYR A 238 16.96 8.61 3.46
C TYR A 238 16.89 8.97 4.94
N GLU A 239 16.01 9.89 5.32
CA GLU A 239 15.80 10.23 6.75
C GLU A 239 15.30 9.02 7.55
N THR A 240 14.42 8.23 6.98
CA THR A 240 13.93 7.01 7.62
C THR A 240 15.05 5.97 7.78
N MET A 241 15.86 5.76 6.75
CA MET A 241 17.01 4.87 6.81
C MET A 241 18.07 5.33 7.80
N ARG A 242 18.29 6.64 7.93
CA ARG A 242 19.15 7.20 8.98
C ARG A 242 18.68 6.79 10.38
N LYS A 243 17.37 6.89 10.63
CA LYS A 243 16.75 6.47 11.91
C LYS A 243 16.89 4.97 12.12
N ILE A 244 16.58 4.16 11.11
CA ILE A 244 16.70 2.69 11.16
C ILE A 244 18.16 2.29 11.44
N ALA A 245 19.12 2.87 10.71
CA ALA A 245 20.55 2.60 10.92
C ALA A 245 21.00 2.97 12.34
N GLY A 246 20.50 4.09 12.88
CA GLY A 246 20.74 4.49 14.27
C GLY A 246 20.24 3.47 15.28
N VAL A 247 19.01 2.98 15.12
CA VAL A 247 18.43 1.93 15.98
C VAL A 247 19.22 0.64 15.89
N LEU A 248 19.71 0.27 14.70
CA LEU A 248 20.50 -0.93 14.47
C LEU A 248 22.01 -0.78 14.85
N GLY A 249 22.43 0.36 15.39
CA GLY A 249 23.81 0.62 15.75
C GLY A 249 24.78 0.76 14.55
N LYS A 250 24.26 0.96 13.34
CA LYS A 250 25.03 1.12 12.10
C LYS A 250 25.42 2.58 11.88
N VAL A 251 26.34 3.10 12.70
CA VAL A 251 26.70 4.52 12.77
C VAL A 251 27.15 5.08 11.42
N ALA A 252 28.02 4.36 10.70
CA ALA A 252 28.52 4.81 9.40
C ALA A 252 27.40 4.90 8.34
N ASP A 253 26.45 3.97 8.35
CA ASP A 253 25.29 4.03 7.45
C ASP A 253 24.37 5.19 7.82
N ALA A 254 24.16 5.44 9.13
CA ALA A 254 23.35 6.56 9.58
C ALA A 254 23.94 7.91 9.13
N GLU A 255 25.26 8.08 9.22
CA GLU A 255 25.96 9.25 8.73
C GLU A 255 25.84 9.39 7.19
N LYS A 256 26.06 8.29 6.46
CA LYS A 256 25.88 8.23 5.00
C LYS A 256 24.50 8.70 4.58
N PHE A 257 23.43 8.17 5.22
CA PHE A 257 22.06 8.56 4.89
C PHE A 257 21.74 9.99 5.30
N SER A 258 22.32 10.51 6.38
CA SER A 258 22.19 11.93 6.74
C SER A 258 22.75 12.84 5.65
N ILE A 259 23.96 12.56 5.20
CA ILE A 259 24.62 13.35 4.13
C ILE A 259 23.77 13.31 2.85
N LYS A 260 23.34 12.13 2.42
CA LYS A 260 22.49 11.98 1.22
C LYS A 260 21.17 12.73 1.33
N ASN A 261 20.54 12.72 2.49
CA ASN A 261 19.33 13.48 2.73
C ASN A 261 19.56 14.99 2.62
N ASP A 262 20.64 15.50 3.21
CA ASP A 262 20.97 16.91 3.16
C ASP A 262 21.31 17.39 1.74
N GLU A 263 22.03 16.57 0.96
CA GLU A 263 22.31 16.82 -0.46
C GLU A 263 21.03 16.83 -1.29
N MET A 264 20.17 15.82 -1.13
CA MET A 264 18.87 15.73 -1.82
C MET A 264 17.99 16.95 -1.52
N ARG A 265 17.89 17.36 -0.25
CA ARG A 265 17.11 18.55 0.14
C ARG A 265 17.62 19.84 -0.49
N LYS A 266 18.93 20.02 -0.58
CA LYS A 266 19.54 21.18 -1.28
C LYS A 266 19.21 21.18 -2.76
N LEU A 267 19.28 20.03 -3.42
CA LEU A 267 18.93 19.89 -4.83
C LEU A 267 17.44 20.17 -5.08
N ILE A 268 16.55 19.62 -4.25
CA ILE A 268 15.11 19.91 -4.33
C ILE A 268 14.87 21.42 -4.20
N GLN A 269 15.47 22.08 -3.19
CA GLN A 269 15.30 23.51 -2.98
C GLN A 269 15.83 24.37 -4.11
N SER A 270 16.94 23.96 -4.73
CA SER A 270 17.59 24.76 -5.77
C SER A 270 17.06 24.51 -7.18
N GLN A 271 16.49 23.35 -7.46
CA GLN A 271 16.12 22.92 -8.82
C GLN A 271 14.63 22.66 -9.01
N LEU A 272 13.91 22.29 -7.95
CA LEU A 272 12.51 21.86 -8.03
C LEU A 272 11.56 22.77 -7.25
N PHE A 273 12.05 23.69 -6.45
CA PHE A 273 11.24 24.62 -5.68
C PHE A 273 11.31 26.02 -6.31
N ASP A 274 10.15 26.54 -6.71
CA ASP A 274 9.97 27.92 -7.15
C ASP A 274 9.28 28.68 -6.00
N PRO A 275 9.98 29.67 -5.37
CA PRO A 275 9.50 30.37 -4.17
C PRO A 275 8.33 31.32 -4.45
#